data_57fdf729ed3a304bd578eb98fcfd8ffd
#
_entry.id   57fdf729ed3a304bd578eb98fcfd8ffd
#
_cell.length_a   1.000
_cell.length_b   1.000
_cell.length_c   1.000
_cell.angle_alpha   90.00
_cell.angle_beta   90.00
_cell.angle_gamma   90.00
#
_symmetry.space_group_name_H-M   'P 1'
#
loop_
_entity.id
_entity.type
_entity.pdbx_description
1 polymer ?
#
loop_
_entity_poly.entity_id
_entity_poly.type
_entity_poly.pdbx_seq_one_letter_code
_entity_poly.pdbx_strand_id
1 'polypeptide(L)'
;MADEVFMDIPRVEQMSKSFKTFGDVLEGVGKALMAISIALKATAWLSLGATAAAAAFVDRIRPNVDKAAQKMHELSGDITSAIKAYRDGDLSGSKRFI
;
A
#
# COMPACT_ATOMS: atom_id res chain seq x y z
N MET A 1 12.37 -23.30 -23.74
CA MET A 1 13.22 -22.34 -24.08
C MET A 1 13.43 -21.27 -23.09
N ALA A 2 14.61 -20.81 -23.09
CA ALA A 2 14.99 -19.76 -22.13
C ALA A 2 14.16 -18.50 -22.27
N ASP A 3 13.60 -18.28 -23.44
CA ASP A 3 12.83 -17.07 -23.70
C ASP A 3 11.37 -17.16 -23.29
N GLU A 4 10.94 -18.33 -22.89
CA GLU A 4 9.55 -18.47 -22.48
C GLU A 4 9.35 -17.83 -21.14
N VAL A 5 8.34 -16.98 -21.07
CA VAL A 5 7.92 -16.38 -19.82
C VAL A 5 6.82 -17.26 -19.24
N PHE A 6 7.13 -17.89 -18.13
CA PHE A 6 6.14 -18.70 -17.43
C PHE A 6 5.65 -17.94 -16.22
N MET A 7 4.34 -17.78 -16.12
CA MET A 7 3.72 -17.18 -14.96
C MET A 7 2.92 -18.23 -14.21
N ASP A 8 3.28 -18.46 -12.95
CA ASP A 8 2.48 -19.27 -12.04
C ASP A 8 1.30 -18.42 -11.58
N ILE A 9 0.22 -18.46 -12.35
CA ILE A 9 -0.94 -17.58 -12.13
C ILE A 9 -1.48 -17.65 -10.71
N PRO A 10 -1.73 -18.83 -10.10
CA PRO A 10 -2.24 -18.87 -8.74
C PRO A 10 -1.34 -18.15 -7.74
N ARG A 11 -0.01 -18.29 -7.86
CA ARG A 11 0.93 -17.61 -6.96
C ARG A 11 0.92 -16.11 -7.17
N VAL A 12 0.89 -15.68 -8.42
CA VAL A 12 0.92 -14.25 -8.75
C VAL A 12 -0.38 -13.60 -8.33
N GLU A 13 -1.51 -14.30 -8.48
CA GLU A 13 -2.79 -13.82 -7.95
C GLU A 13 -2.76 -13.66 -6.44
N GLN A 14 -2.12 -14.61 -5.75
CA GLN A 14 -1.97 -14.52 -4.30
C GLN A 14 -1.10 -13.35 -3.91
N MET A 15 -0.03 -13.06 -4.66
CA MET A 15 0.79 -11.87 -4.44
C MET A 15 -0.03 -10.60 -4.59
N SER A 16 -0.86 -10.52 -5.62
CA SER A 16 -1.72 -9.36 -5.83
C SER A 16 -2.65 -9.16 -4.65
N LYS A 17 -3.27 -10.22 -4.17
CA LYS A 17 -4.16 -10.15 -3.00
C LYS A 17 -3.40 -9.73 -1.74
N SER A 18 -2.17 -10.22 -1.58
CA SER A 18 -1.34 -9.85 -0.44
C SER A 18 -1.01 -8.37 -0.45
N PHE A 19 -0.63 -7.81 -1.60
CA PHE A 19 -0.37 -6.38 -1.70
C PHE A 19 -1.61 -5.56 -1.43
N LYS A 20 -2.77 -6.01 -1.91
CA LYS A 20 -4.02 -5.33 -1.62
C LYS A 20 -4.32 -5.34 -0.12
N THR A 21 -4.13 -6.48 0.52
CA THR A 21 -4.36 -6.63 1.96
C THR A 21 -3.42 -5.72 2.75
N PHE A 22 -2.13 -5.69 2.38
CA PHE A 22 -1.19 -4.78 3.03
C PHE A 22 -1.59 -3.33 2.85
N GLY A 23 -2.05 -2.96 1.65
CA GLY A 23 -2.55 -1.62 1.40
C GLY A 23 -3.73 -1.27 2.30
N ASP A 24 -4.69 -2.19 2.43
CA ASP A 24 -5.85 -1.99 3.28
C ASP A 24 -5.46 -1.85 4.76
N VAL A 25 -4.51 -2.68 5.21
CA VAL A 25 -4.01 -2.59 6.59
C VAL A 25 -3.32 -1.25 6.82
N LEU A 26 -2.49 -0.80 5.89
CA LEU A 26 -1.80 0.48 6.02
C LEU A 26 -2.77 1.66 5.99
N GLU A 27 -3.83 1.58 5.19
CA GLU A 27 -4.88 2.60 5.25
C GLU A 27 -5.52 2.66 6.62
N GLY A 28 -5.80 1.50 7.22
CA GLY A 28 -6.34 1.41 8.57
C GLY A 28 -5.39 2.01 9.60
N VAL A 29 -4.09 1.75 9.45
CA VAL A 29 -3.07 2.35 10.32
C VAL A 29 -3.06 3.86 10.17
N GLY A 30 -3.13 4.38 8.94
CA GLY A 30 -3.19 5.81 8.70
C GLY A 30 -4.38 6.48 9.39
N LYS A 31 -5.56 5.84 9.31
CA LYS A 31 -6.76 6.35 9.98
C LYS A 31 -6.62 6.30 11.50
N ALA A 32 -6.04 5.23 12.03
CA ALA A 32 -5.79 5.10 13.46
C ALA A 32 -4.82 6.17 13.95
N LEU A 33 -3.77 6.44 13.19
CA LEU A 33 -2.80 7.48 13.51
C LEU A 33 -3.45 8.86 13.52
N MET A 34 -4.36 9.11 12.57
CA MET A 34 -5.10 10.38 12.57
C MET A 34 -5.94 10.52 13.84
N ALA A 35 -6.66 9.47 14.24
CA ALA A 35 -7.47 9.50 15.44
C ALA A 35 -6.61 9.71 16.69
N ILE A 36 -5.46 9.06 16.76
CA ILE A 36 -4.51 9.24 17.86
C ILE A 36 -4.00 10.67 17.91
N SER A 37 -3.64 11.24 16.77
CA SER A 37 -3.17 12.62 16.71
C SER A 37 -4.22 13.59 17.22
N ILE A 38 -5.46 13.41 16.80
CA ILE A 38 -6.57 14.26 17.27
C ILE A 38 -6.74 14.14 18.78
N ALA A 39 -6.73 12.92 19.31
CA ALA A 39 -6.88 12.69 20.74
C ALA A 39 -5.72 13.32 21.54
N LEU A 40 -4.49 13.19 21.04
CA LEU A 40 -3.33 13.78 21.70
C LEU A 40 -3.40 15.30 21.71
N LYS A 41 -3.84 15.91 20.61
CA LYS A 41 -4.00 17.37 20.55
C LYS A 41 -5.09 17.85 21.51
N ALA A 42 -6.17 17.09 21.61
CA ALA A 42 -7.27 17.45 22.49
C ALA A 42 -6.87 17.42 23.97
N THR A 43 -5.88 16.62 24.34
CA THR A 43 -5.41 16.49 25.73
C THR A 43 -4.10 17.21 26.00
N ALA A 44 -3.57 17.94 25.04
CA ALA A 44 -2.27 18.60 25.17
C ALA A 44 -2.19 19.57 26.34
N TRP A 45 -3.30 20.24 26.63
CA TRP A 45 -3.37 21.19 27.74
C TRP A 45 -3.22 20.51 29.12
N LEU A 46 -3.59 19.23 29.21
CA LEU A 46 -3.46 18.47 30.47
C LEU A 46 -2.01 18.07 30.74
N SER A 47 -1.20 17.92 29.72
CA SER A 47 0.17 17.42 29.82
C SER A 47 1.21 18.51 29.60
N LEU A 48 0.81 19.78 29.63
CA LEU A 48 1.69 20.91 29.40
C LEU A 48 2.42 20.84 28.06
N GLY A 49 1.72 20.29 27.06
CA GLY A 49 2.23 20.24 25.70
C GLY A 49 2.98 18.95 25.33
N ALA A 50 3.17 18.02 26.28
CA ALA A 50 3.88 16.76 25.95
C ALA A 50 3.13 15.96 24.89
N THR A 51 1.80 15.87 24.99
CA THR A 51 1.00 15.14 23.99
C THR A 51 0.95 15.88 22.66
N ALA A 52 1.15 17.20 22.63
CA ALA A 52 1.26 17.94 21.38
C ALA A 52 2.52 17.54 20.60
N ALA A 53 3.64 17.33 21.30
CA ALA A 53 4.86 16.84 20.67
C ALA A 53 4.67 15.44 20.09
N ALA A 54 3.98 14.56 20.82
CA ALA A 54 3.66 13.23 20.32
C ALA A 54 2.74 13.30 19.10
N ALA A 55 1.75 14.19 19.11
CA ALA A 55 0.86 14.40 17.95
C ALA A 55 1.64 14.87 16.74
N ALA A 56 2.58 15.78 16.92
CA ALA A 56 3.43 16.26 15.83
C ALA A 56 4.28 15.13 15.22
N PHE A 57 4.78 14.22 16.06
CA PHE A 57 5.49 13.05 15.59
C PHE A 57 4.59 12.13 14.75
N VAL A 58 3.39 11.85 15.24
CA VAL A 58 2.42 11.03 14.51
C VAL A 58 2.07 11.68 13.17
N ASP A 59 1.85 12.99 13.16
CA ASP A 59 1.51 13.71 11.92
C ASP A 59 2.65 13.65 10.90
N ARG A 60 3.89 13.54 11.35
CA ARG A 60 5.04 13.42 10.44
C ARG A 60 5.12 12.07 9.76
N ILE A 61 4.73 11.00 10.45
CA ILE A 61 4.83 9.65 9.86
C ILE A 61 3.62 9.29 9.01
N ARG A 62 2.46 9.91 9.25
CA ARG A 62 1.22 9.60 8.51
C ARG A 62 1.36 9.67 7.00
N PRO A 63 1.96 10.72 6.42
CA PRO A 63 2.08 10.77 4.96
C PRO A 63 2.86 9.60 4.38
N ASN A 64 3.86 9.10 5.10
CA ASN A 64 4.64 7.95 4.65
C ASN A 64 3.81 6.67 4.69
N VAL A 65 2.98 6.51 5.71
CA VAL A 65 2.08 5.36 5.81
C VAL A 65 1.05 5.41 4.68
N ASP A 66 0.47 6.58 4.43
CA ASP A 66 -0.51 6.75 3.36
C ASP A 66 0.09 6.47 1.98
N LYS A 67 1.33 6.94 1.74
CA LYS A 67 2.04 6.65 0.50
C LYS A 67 2.33 5.17 0.35
N ALA A 68 2.71 4.50 1.43
CA ALA A 68 2.96 3.07 1.39
C ALA A 68 1.69 2.29 1.06
N ALA A 69 0.55 2.68 1.65
CA ALA A 69 -0.74 2.06 1.35
C ALA A 69 -1.08 2.21 -0.14
N GLN A 70 -0.93 3.42 -0.66
CA GLN A 70 -1.19 3.72 -2.06
C GLN A 70 -0.30 2.89 -2.99
N LYS A 71 0.98 2.78 -2.65
CA LYS A 71 1.94 1.99 -3.42
C LYS A 71 1.57 0.51 -3.44
N MET A 72 1.13 -0.03 -2.31
CA MET A 72 0.69 -1.43 -2.24
C MET A 72 -0.52 -1.67 -3.13
N HIS A 73 -1.48 -0.74 -3.15
CA HIS A 73 -2.63 -0.85 -4.02
C HIS A 73 -2.26 -0.73 -5.49
N GLU A 74 -1.33 0.15 -5.84
CA GLU A 74 -0.83 0.27 -7.21
C GLU A 74 -0.16 -1.03 -7.66
N LEU A 75 0.68 -1.61 -6.81
CA LEU A 75 1.35 -2.86 -7.12
C LEU A 75 0.35 -3.99 -7.32
N SER A 76 -0.68 -4.07 -6.47
CA SER A 76 -1.73 -5.05 -6.63
C SER A 76 -2.43 -4.91 -7.99
N GLY A 77 -2.76 -3.68 -8.38
CA GLY A 77 -3.38 -3.39 -9.66
C GLY A 77 -2.48 -3.74 -10.84
N ASP A 78 -1.20 -3.42 -10.74
CA ASP A 78 -0.22 -3.72 -11.78
C ASP A 78 -0.09 -5.23 -11.98
N ILE A 79 -0.03 -5.98 -10.88
CA ILE A 79 0.06 -7.44 -10.94
C ILE A 79 -1.20 -8.03 -11.58
N THR A 80 -2.37 -7.53 -11.20
CA THR A 80 -3.64 -7.98 -11.78
C THR A 80 -3.68 -7.73 -13.28
N SER A 81 -3.20 -6.57 -13.72
CA SER A 81 -3.12 -6.23 -15.14
C SER A 81 -2.15 -7.15 -15.89
N ALA A 82 -1.02 -7.47 -15.27
CA ALA A 82 -0.04 -8.38 -15.87
C ALA A 82 -0.61 -9.78 -16.03
N ILE A 83 -1.36 -10.26 -15.03
CA ILE A 83 -2.02 -11.57 -15.10
C ILE A 83 -3.00 -11.60 -16.26
N LYS A 84 -3.80 -10.55 -16.39
CA LYS A 84 -4.78 -10.45 -17.45
C LYS A 84 -4.10 -10.51 -18.83
N ALA A 85 -3.05 -9.73 -19.00
CA ALA A 85 -2.29 -9.72 -20.26
C ALA A 85 -1.72 -11.10 -20.57
N TYR A 86 -1.20 -11.78 -19.56
CA TYR A 86 -0.65 -13.12 -19.74
C TYR A 86 -1.73 -14.13 -20.13
N ARG A 87 -2.88 -14.11 -19.45
CA ARG A 87 -4.00 -15.02 -19.74
C ARG A 87 -4.56 -14.81 -21.14
N ASP A 88 -4.64 -13.56 -21.56
CA ASP A 88 -5.17 -13.22 -22.87
C ASP A 88 -4.20 -13.56 -23.99
N GLY A 89 -3.00 -14.01 -23.66
CA GLY A 89 -1.97 -14.27 -24.65
C GLY A 89 -1.54 -13.02 -25.39
N ASP A 90 -1.62 -11.87 -24.73
CA ASP A 90 -1.39 -10.58 -25.34
C ASP A 90 0.11 -10.32 -25.51
N LEU A 91 0.61 -10.69 -26.68
CA LEU A 91 2.02 -10.48 -26.99
C LEU A 91 2.39 -9.01 -27.04
N SER A 92 1.45 -8.15 -27.41
CA SER A 92 1.73 -6.72 -27.41
C SER A 92 1.90 -6.20 -25.99
N GLY A 93 1.15 -6.72 -25.02
CA GLY A 93 1.35 -6.41 -23.62
C GLY A 93 2.73 -6.83 -23.14
N SER A 94 3.18 -8.01 -23.55
CA SER A 94 4.51 -8.51 -23.24
C SER A 94 5.59 -7.59 -23.83
N LYS A 95 5.40 -7.12 -25.03
CA LYS A 95 6.35 -6.23 -25.70
C LYS A 95 6.48 -4.87 -25.04
N ARG A 96 5.46 -4.42 -24.31
CA ARG A 96 5.50 -3.13 -23.63
C ARG A 96 6.55 -3.07 -22.54
N PHE A 97 6.99 -4.21 -22.05
CA PHE A 97 7.94 -4.27 -20.96
C PHE A 97 9.38 -4.40 -21.42
N ILE A 98 9.59 -4.33 -22.71
CA ILE A 98 10.92 -4.45 -23.28
C ILE A 98 11.57 -3.10 -23.53
#